data_7e0e3f099e36cd2f2aa109cb3f2d919a
#
_entry.id   7e0e3f099e36cd2f2aa109cb3f2d919a
#
_cell.length_a   1.000
_cell.length_b   1.000
_cell.length_c   1.000
_cell.angle_alpha   90.00
_cell.angle_beta   90.00
_cell.angle_gamma   90.00
#
_symmetry.space_group_name_H-M   'P 1'
#
loop_
_entity.id
_entity.type
_entity.pdbx_description
1 polymer ?
#
loop_
_entity_poly.entity_id
_entity_poly.type
_entity_poly.pdbx_seq_one_letter_code
_entity_poly.pdbx_strand_id
1 'polypeptide(L)'
;MPHRYFTTEISDGTATLRGADAHHLARVMRAKPGDTVILCDGNAVEYTATITGFGEDRVDFAVEPGYPSAAEPTVEVTLLAGYPKQDKLEQIIKHGVELGAAHIVPFFSRYCVAAPKKEEQKNERYNRIALEAAKQCGRGVLPDVALPLPNFGAVCRSFAQYDLVLFCYECGGAPLRQLLAEAKPTDGQKLRLAIVTGAEGGFAAEEAEMAASAGAKTVGLGPRILRCETAPLAVLSAVMTLTGNLE
;
A
#
# COMPACT_ATOMS: atom_id res chain seq x y z
N MET A 1 9.21 -13.72 -15.52
CA MET A 1 8.22 -14.10 -14.50
C MET A 1 6.88 -14.26 -15.21
N PRO A 2 6.02 -15.21 -14.82
CA PRO A 2 4.69 -15.31 -15.39
C PRO A 2 3.88 -14.03 -15.08
N HIS A 3 2.99 -13.64 -15.99
CA HIS A 3 2.13 -12.49 -15.79
C HIS A 3 1.17 -12.73 -14.64
N ARG A 4 0.87 -11.68 -13.87
CA ARG A 4 0.05 -11.71 -12.67
C ARG A 4 -1.22 -10.89 -12.87
N TYR A 5 -2.37 -11.44 -12.47
CA TYR A 5 -3.66 -10.79 -12.53
C TYR A 5 -4.46 -11.04 -11.26
N PHE A 6 -5.38 -10.14 -10.93
CA PHE A 6 -6.29 -10.28 -9.79
C PHE A 6 -7.68 -10.65 -10.26
N THR A 7 -8.30 -11.62 -9.63
CA THR A 7 -9.70 -11.98 -9.85
C THR A 7 -10.30 -12.60 -8.58
N THR A 8 -11.56 -12.30 -8.34
CA THR A 8 -12.36 -12.94 -7.27
C THR A 8 -13.19 -14.11 -7.79
N GLU A 9 -13.21 -14.35 -9.11
CA GLU A 9 -13.94 -15.44 -9.73
C GLU A 9 -13.08 -16.71 -9.79
N ILE A 10 -12.82 -17.30 -8.60
CA ILE A 10 -12.04 -18.55 -8.44
C ILE A 10 -12.90 -19.53 -7.64
N SER A 11 -13.20 -20.69 -8.21
CA SER A 11 -14.00 -21.73 -7.57
C SER A 11 -13.73 -23.10 -8.21
N ASP A 12 -13.71 -24.15 -7.39
CA ASP A 12 -13.70 -25.55 -7.82
C ASP A 12 -12.68 -25.93 -8.91
N GLY A 13 -11.45 -25.42 -8.76
CA GLY A 13 -10.37 -25.72 -9.72
C GLY A 13 -10.47 -24.92 -11.04
N THR A 14 -11.35 -23.92 -11.10
CA THR A 14 -11.52 -23.04 -12.26
C THR A 14 -11.44 -21.57 -11.86
N ALA A 15 -11.09 -20.70 -12.80
CA ALA A 15 -11.15 -19.25 -12.59
C ALA A 15 -11.55 -18.54 -13.88
N THR A 16 -12.05 -17.32 -13.72
CA THR A 16 -12.37 -16.44 -14.84
C THR A 16 -11.76 -15.06 -14.62
N LEU A 17 -11.10 -14.53 -15.64
CA LEU A 17 -10.60 -13.15 -15.70
C LEU A 17 -11.46 -12.36 -16.68
N ARG A 18 -11.89 -11.13 -16.31
CA ARG A 18 -12.78 -10.31 -17.12
C ARG A 18 -12.22 -8.92 -17.44
N GLY A 19 -12.87 -8.25 -18.39
CA GLY A 19 -12.67 -6.83 -18.69
C GLY A 19 -11.28 -6.52 -19.20
N ALA A 20 -10.70 -5.41 -18.73
CA ALA A 20 -9.43 -4.89 -19.22
C ALA A 20 -8.27 -5.89 -19.11
N ASP A 21 -8.23 -6.70 -18.06
CA ASP A 21 -7.19 -7.70 -17.85
C ASP A 21 -7.34 -8.90 -18.81
N ALA A 22 -8.57 -9.34 -19.06
CA ALA A 22 -8.84 -10.37 -20.08
C ALA A 22 -8.45 -9.88 -21.47
N HIS A 23 -8.83 -8.64 -21.80
CA HIS A 23 -8.45 -8.01 -23.07
C HIS A 23 -6.92 -7.87 -23.19
N HIS A 24 -6.23 -7.43 -22.14
CA HIS A 24 -4.76 -7.33 -22.10
C HIS A 24 -4.12 -8.68 -22.38
N LEU A 25 -4.55 -9.73 -21.68
CA LEU A 25 -4.01 -11.09 -21.84
C LEU A 25 -4.24 -11.63 -23.27
N ALA A 26 -5.45 -11.46 -23.80
CA ALA A 26 -5.81 -11.97 -25.11
C ALA A 26 -5.19 -11.19 -26.29
N ARG A 27 -5.21 -9.84 -26.21
CA ARG A 27 -4.86 -8.98 -27.37
C ARG A 27 -3.45 -8.43 -27.31
N VAL A 28 -2.98 -8.01 -26.12
CA VAL A 28 -1.64 -7.43 -25.97
C VAL A 28 -0.61 -8.53 -25.81
N MET A 29 -0.85 -9.45 -24.88
CA MET A 29 0.06 -10.58 -24.63
C MET A 29 -0.07 -11.68 -25.67
N ARG A 30 -1.17 -11.74 -26.42
CA ARG A 30 -1.47 -12.77 -27.44
C ARG A 30 -1.36 -14.19 -26.87
N ALA A 31 -1.79 -14.35 -25.62
CA ALA A 31 -1.77 -15.63 -24.94
C ALA A 31 -2.66 -16.66 -25.64
N LYS A 32 -2.37 -17.93 -25.44
CA LYS A 32 -3.05 -19.07 -26.09
C LYS A 32 -3.55 -20.05 -25.04
N PRO A 33 -4.55 -20.90 -25.35
CA PRO A 33 -4.88 -22.04 -24.51
C PRO A 33 -3.63 -22.89 -24.24
N GLY A 34 -3.44 -23.26 -22.96
CA GLY A 34 -2.25 -23.96 -22.47
C GLY A 34 -1.16 -23.05 -21.88
N ASP A 35 -1.19 -21.72 -22.13
CA ASP A 35 -0.28 -20.79 -21.46
C ASP A 35 -0.64 -20.65 -19.97
N THR A 36 0.37 -20.39 -19.15
CA THR A 36 0.21 -20.26 -17.70
C THR A 36 0.42 -18.84 -17.22
N VAL A 37 -0.38 -18.43 -16.23
CA VAL A 37 -0.26 -17.16 -15.52
C VAL A 37 -0.41 -17.40 -14.02
N ILE A 38 -0.15 -16.38 -13.20
CA ILE A 38 -0.51 -16.38 -11.77
C ILE A 38 -1.79 -15.57 -11.60
N LEU A 39 -2.81 -16.19 -11.00
CA LEU A 39 -3.99 -15.48 -10.52
C LEU A 39 -3.89 -15.26 -9.01
N CYS A 40 -4.30 -14.07 -8.55
CA CYS A 40 -4.33 -13.71 -7.14
C CYS A 40 -5.77 -13.39 -6.75
N ASP A 41 -6.19 -13.83 -5.57
CA ASP A 41 -7.52 -13.54 -5.02
C ASP A 41 -7.62 -12.15 -4.36
N GLY A 42 -6.48 -11.45 -4.24
CA GLY A 42 -6.39 -10.18 -3.52
C GLY A 42 -6.20 -10.31 -2.00
N ASN A 43 -6.23 -11.53 -1.46
CA ASN A 43 -6.11 -11.84 -0.02
C ASN A 43 -4.87 -12.71 0.30
N ALA A 44 -3.78 -12.47 -0.43
CA ALA A 44 -2.51 -13.18 -0.29
C ALA A 44 -2.54 -14.67 -0.68
N VAL A 45 -3.53 -15.13 -1.47
CA VAL A 45 -3.52 -16.46 -2.06
C VAL A 45 -3.27 -16.36 -3.56
N GLU A 46 -2.34 -17.14 -4.03
CA GLU A 46 -1.93 -17.24 -5.43
C GLU A 46 -2.29 -18.61 -6.00
N TYR A 47 -2.58 -18.63 -7.30
CA TYR A 47 -2.95 -19.83 -8.04
C TYR A 47 -2.15 -19.89 -9.34
N THR A 48 -1.50 -21.02 -9.61
CA THR A 48 -1.01 -21.32 -10.96
C THR A 48 -2.23 -21.61 -11.84
N ALA A 49 -2.42 -20.81 -12.87
CA ALA A 49 -3.59 -20.86 -13.73
C ALA A 49 -3.20 -21.15 -15.16
N THR A 50 -3.80 -22.17 -15.76
CA THR A 50 -3.62 -22.56 -17.16
C THR A 50 -4.84 -22.10 -17.97
N ILE A 51 -4.62 -21.34 -19.05
CA ILE A 51 -5.68 -20.86 -19.93
C ILE A 51 -6.37 -22.06 -20.60
N THR A 52 -7.67 -22.17 -20.43
CA THR A 52 -8.50 -23.19 -21.09
C THR A 52 -9.26 -22.65 -22.30
N GLY A 53 -9.58 -21.35 -22.30
CA GLY A 53 -10.32 -20.75 -23.41
C GLY A 53 -10.47 -19.25 -23.31
N PHE A 54 -10.96 -18.67 -24.40
CA PHE A 54 -11.27 -17.23 -24.52
C PHE A 54 -12.73 -17.04 -24.90
N GLY A 55 -13.43 -16.18 -24.16
CA GLY A 55 -14.77 -15.69 -24.49
C GLY A 55 -14.73 -14.27 -25.07
N GLU A 56 -15.89 -13.65 -25.23
CA GLU A 56 -16.01 -12.30 -25.80
C GLU A 56 -15.30 -11.23 -24.93
N ASP A 57 -15.48 -11.28 -23.61
CA ASP A 57 -14.87 -10.37 -22.64
C ASP A 57 -14.30 -11.14 -21.42
N ARG A 58 -13.82 -12.34 -21.63
CA ARG A 58 -13.28 -13.18 -20.57
C ARG A 58 -12.21 -14.15 -21.05
N VAL A 59 -11.39 -14.58 -20.10
CA VAL A 59 -10.47 -15.69 -20.25
C VAL A 59 -10.77 -16.68 -19.13
N ASP A 60 -10.94 -17.95 -19.49
CA ASP A 60 -11.24 -19.03 -18.57
C ASP A 60 -9.97 -19.88 -18.30
N PHE A 61 -9.82 -20.35 -17.05
CA PHE A 61 -8.65 -21.05 -16.57
C PHE A 61 -9.00 -22.32 -15.82
N ALA A 62 -8.14 -23.32 -15.90
CA ALA A 62 -7.97 -24.35 -14.89
C ALA A 62 -6.92 -23.86 -13.88
N VAL A 63 -7.21 -23.98 -12.57
CA VAL A 63 -6.29 -23.55 -11.53
C VAL A 63 -5.85 -24.71 -10.64
N GLU A 64 -4.58 -24.70 -10.26
CA GLU A 64 -4.02 -25.58 -9.25
C GLU A 64 -4.48 -25.15 -7.84
N PRO A 65 -4.32 -25.99 -6.80
CA PRO A 65 -4.58 -25.58 -5.42
C PRO A 65 -3.85 -24.28 -5.07
N GLY A 66 -4.56 -23.35 -4.41
CA GLY A 66 -4.01 -22.07 -4.00
C GLY A 66 -2.89 -22.22 -2.96
N TYR A 67 -1.94 -21.32 -2.98
CA TYR A 67 -0.82 -21.25 -2.05
C TYR A 67 -0.62 -19.82 -1.55
N PRO A 68 -0.07 -19.65 -0.32
CA PRO A 68 0.20 -18.31 0.21
C PRO A 68 1.20 -17.54 -0.65
N SER A 69 0.93 -16.25 -0.90
CA SER A 69 1.88 -15.36 -1.57
C SER A 69 3.14 -15.17 -0.73
N ALA A 70 4.30 -15.38 -1.33
CA ALA A 70 5.59 -15.15 -0.67
C ALA A 70 6.01 -13.67 -0.68
N ALA A 71 5.29 -12.81 -1.39
CA ALA A 71 5.63 -11.39 -1.54
C ALA A 71 5.03 -10.48 -0.46
N GLU A 72 4.22 -11.04 0.45
CA GLU A 72 3.55 -10.21 1.44
C GLU A 72 4.37 -10.06 2.72
N PRO A 73 4.54 -8.80 3.22
CA PRO A 73 5.27 -8.55 4.45
C PRO A 73 4.64 -9.22 5.68
N THR A 74 5.48 -9.52 6.67
CA THR A 74 5.06 -10.04 7.98
C THR A 74 4.42 -8.97 8.87
N VAL A 75 4.53 -7.69 8.47
CA VAL A 75 3.92 -6.52 9.11
C VAL A 75 2.91 -5.89 8.17
N GLU A 76 1.88 -5.24 8.72
CA GLU A 76 0.89 -4.49 7.95
C GLU A 76 1.14 -2.99 8.12
N VAL A 77 1.53 -2.32 7.06
CA VAL A 77 1.91 -0.90 7.11
C VAL A 77 0.90 -0.04 6.37
N THR A 78 0.36 0.96 7.09
CA THR A 78 -0.43 2.06 6.53
C THR A 78 0.44 3.31 6.39
N LEU A 79 0.50 3.88 5.19
CA LEU A 79 1.08 5.19 4.94
C LEU A 79 0.01 6.27 5.13
N LEU A 80 0.07 7.02 6.21
CA LEU A 80 -0.70 8.24 6.44
C LEU A 80 0.11 9.40 5.86
N ALA A 81 -0.22 9.84 4.64
CA ALA A 81 0.56 10.82 3.89
C ALA A 81 -0.18 12.16 3.80
N GLY A 82 0.44 13.23 4.28
CA GLY A 82 -0.06 14.60 4.05
C GLY A 82 -0.25 14.85 2.56
N TYR A 83 -1.41 15.36 2.15
CA TYR A 83 -1.78 15.48 0.74
C TYR A 83 -0.84 16.45 0.00
N PRO A 84 0.05 15.96 -0.89
CA PRO A 84 1.05 16.79 -1.54
C PRO A 84 0.49 17.47 -2.80
N LYS A 85 1.24 18.41 -3.34
CA LYS A 85 0.95 19.04 -4.63
C LYS A 85 1.33 18.12 -5.79
N GLN A 86 0.70 18.37 -6.94
CA GLN A 86 0.98 17.71 -8.21
C GLN A 86 0.78 16.19 -8.16
N ASP A 87 1.67 15.43 -8.79
CA ASP A 87 1.66 13.97 -8.95
C ASP A 87 2.47 13.20 -7.89
N LYS A 88 2.94 13.90 -6.85
CA LYS A 88 3.77 13.29 -5.81
C LYS A 88 3.06 12.20 -5.03
N LEU A 89 1.73 12.33 -4.84
CA LEU A 89 0.95 11.25 -4.22
C LEU A 89 0.97 9.98 -5.06
N GLU A 90 0.97 10.10 -6.38
CA GLU A 90 1.08 8.94 -7.29
C GLU A 90 2.43 8.22 -7.13
N GLN A 91 3.51 8.98 -6.91
CA GLN A 91 4.84 8.41 -6.63
C GLN A 91 4.86 7.69 -5.27
N ILE A 92 4.27 8.30 -4.23
CA ILE A 92 4.13 7.68 -2.90
C ILE A 92 3.34 6.37 -3.02
N ILE A 93 2.22 6.37 -3.75
CA ILE A 93 1.39 5.19 -3.95
C ILE A 93 2.18 4.10 -4.68
N LYS A 94 2.71 4.40 -5.84
CA LYS A 94 3.43 3.43 -6.66
C LYS A 94 4.57 2.78 -5.89
N HIS A 95 5.49 3.57 -5.37
CA HIS A 95 6.67 3.04 -4.68
C HIS A 95 6.37 2.54 -3.27
N GLY A 96 5.35 3.08 -2.60
CA GLY A 96 4.86 2.55 -1.33
C GLY A 96 4.33 1.13 -1.47
N VAL A 97 3.57 0.84 -2.53
CA VAL A 97 3.10 -0.51 -2.86
C VAL A 97 4.26 -1.45 -3.17
N GLU A 98 5.23 -1.03 -3.98
CA GLU A 98 6.44 -1.79 -4.30
C GLU A 98 7.24 -2.15 -3.03
N LEU A 99 7.28 -1.25 -2.05
CA LEU A 99 7.96 -1.43 -0.77
C LEU A 99 7.12 -2.16 0.30
N GLY A 100 5.90 -2.59 -0.03
CA GLY A 100 5.08 -3.42 0.85
C GLY A 100 4.02 -2.70 1.68
N ALA A 101 3.70 -1.43 1.43
CA ALA A 101 2.56 -0.77 2.08
C ALA A 101 1.26 -1.51 1.76
N ALA A 102 0.42 -1.76 2.76
CA ALA A 102 -0.89 -2.38 2.60
C ALA A 102 -1.96 -1.32 2.31
N HIS A 103 -1.88 -0.18 2.98
CA HIS A 103 -2.86 0.89 2.89
C HIS A 103 -2.18 2.24 2.71
N ILE A 104 -2.77 3.12 1.90
CA ILE A 104 -2.32 4.50 1.75
C ILE A 104 -3.51 5.41 2.01
N VAL A 105 -3.39 6.27 3.01
CA VAL A 105 -4.44 7.17 3.45
C VAL A 105 -3.93 8.61 3.36
N PRO A 106 -4.27 9.35 2.32
CA PRO A 106 -3.94 10.77 2.24
C PRO A 106 -4.69 11.57 3.31
N PHE A 107 -4.17 12.71 3.72
CA PHE A 107 -4.89 13.58 4.64
C PHE A 107 -4.53 15.05 4.44
N PHE A 108 -5.40 15.94 4.95
CA PHE A 108 -5.13 17.37 4.98
C PHE A 108 -4.62 17.78 6.38
N SER A 109 -3.50 18.52 6.40
CA SER A 109 -2.93 19.16 7.57
C SER A 109 -2.94 20.68 7.41
N ARG A 110 -2.58 21.41 8.45
CA ARG A 110 -2.60 22.88 8.47
C ARG A 110 -1.85 23.51 7.28
N TYR A 111 -0.71 22.96 6.90
CA TYR A 111 0.15 23.48 5.84
C TYR A 111 -0.06 22.79 4.49
N CYS A 112 -1.06 21.93 4.35
CA CYS A 112 -1.46 21.43 3.04
C CYS A 112 -2.04 22.57 2.20
N VAL A 113 -1.41 22.85 1.07
CA VAL A 113 -1.86 23.87 0.10
C VAL A 113 -2.75 23.25 -0.97
N ALA A 114 -2.65 21.95 -1.17
CA ALA A 114 -3.43 21.25 -2.18
C ALA A 114 -4.88 21.10 -1.71
N ALA A 115 -5.82 21.52 -2.55
CA ALA A 115 -7.25 21.29 -2.37
C ALA A 115 -7.76 20.59 -3.63
N PRO A 116 -7.77 19.26 -3.69
CA PRO A 116 -8.20 18.55 -4.87
C PRO A 116 -9.69 18.80 -5.12
N LYS A 117 -10.01 19.10 -6.38
CA LYS A 117 -11.36 19.03 -6.87
C LYS A 117 -11.59 17.60 -7.37
N LYS A 118 -12.79 17.04 -7.16
CA LYS A 118 -13.19 15.70 -7.63
C LYS A 118 -12.34 14.59 -6.97
N GLU A 119 -12.38 14.51 -5.67
CA GLU A 119 -11.60 13.54 -4.86
C GLU A 119 -11.90 12.09 -5.25
N GLU A 120 -13.15 11.75 -5.50
CA GLU A 120 -13.56 10.40 -5.91
C GLU A 120 -12.91 9.95 -7.22
N GLN A 121 -12.92 10.80 -8.27
CA GLN A 121 -12.29 10.47 -9.55
C GLN A 121 -10.76 10.32 -9.44
N LYS A 122 -10.15 11.10 -8.56
CA LYS A 122 -8.72 10.95 -8.28
C LYS A 122 -8.44 9.66 -7.51
N ASN A 123 -9.30 9.33 -6.56
CA ASN A 123 -9.17 8.11 -5.79
C ASN A 123 -9.26 6.85 -6.67
N GLU A 124 -10.18 6.79 -7.62
CA GLU A 124 -10.24 5.71 -8.62
C GLU A 124 -8.92 5.58 -9.40
N ARG A 125 -8.33 6.72 -9.80
CA ARG A 125 -7.01 6.73 -10.46
C ARG A 125 -5.91 6.22 -9.54
N TYR A 126 -5.90 6.61 -8.27
CA TYR A 126 -4.91 6.17 -7.29
C TYR A 126 -4.99 4.66 -7.02
N ASN A 127 -6.19 4.11 -6.88
CA ASN A 127 -6.39 2.68 -6.73
C ASN A 127 -5.94 1.90 -7.97
N ARG A 128 -6.14 2.45 -9.18
CA ARG A 128 -5.59 1.85 -10.40
C ARG A 128 -4.06 1.86 -10.42
N ILE A 129 -3.41 2.94 -9.96
CA ILE A 129 -1.94 2.98 -9.83
C ILE A 129 -1.46 1.93 -8.82
N ALA A 130 -2.14 1.78 -7.69
CA ALA A 130 -1.82 0.76 -6.69
C ALA A 130 -1.96 -0.66 -7.25
N LEU A 131 -3.03 -0.94 -7.98
CA LEU A 131 -3.25 -2.22 -8.68
C LEU A 131 -2.13 -2.54 -9.67
N GLU A 132 -1.76 -1.60 -10.52
CA GLU A 132 -0.71 -1.82 -11.51
C GLU A 132 0.67 -2.01 -10.84
N ALA A 133 0.96 -1.27 -9.77
CA ALA A 133 2.17 -1.46 -8.98
C ALA A 133 2.19 -2.86 -8.33
N ALA A 134 1.09 -3.31 -7.74
CA ALA A 134 0.97 -4.63 -7.13
C ALA A 134 1.19 -5.77 -8.15
N LYS A 135 0.60 -5.67 -9.34
CA LYS A 135 0.83 -6.62 -10.43
C LYS A 135 2.31 -6.68 -10.84
N GLN A 136 2.94 -5.51 -10.99
CA GLN A 136 4.31 -5.39 -11.45
C GLN A 136 5.32 -5.92 -10.42
N CYS A 137 5.15 -5.61 -9.13
CA CYS A 137 6.08 -6.04 -8.08
C CYS A 137 5.76 -7.43 -7.52
N GLY A 138 4.70 -8.08 -7.97
CA GLY A 138 4.37 -9.46 -7.62
C GLY A 138 3.61 -9.64 -6.32
N ARG A 139 2.92 -8.63 -5.81
CA ARG A 139 2.10 -8.75 -4.60
C ARG A 139 0.87 -9.64 -4.82
N GLY A 140 0.49 -10.38 -3.79
CA GLY A 140 -0.72 -11.20 -3.74
C GLY A 140 -1.89 -10.51 -3.07
N VAL A 141 -1.64 -9.42 -2.32
CA VAL A 141 -2.66 -8.54 -1.73
C VAL A 141 -2.87 -7.34 -2.64
N LEU A 142 -4.11 -6.90 -2.78
CA LEU A 142 -4.46 -5.67 -3.47
C LEU A 142 -4.42 -4.50 -2.47
N PRO A 143 -3.40 -3.62 -2.53
CA PRO A 143 -3.34 -2.46 -1.67
C PRO A 143 -4.46 -1.48 -2.00
N ASP A 144 -5.00 -0.80 -0.98
CA ASP A 144 -6.02 0.22 -1.17
C ASP A 144 -5.51 1.64 -0.91
N VAL A 145 -6.09 2.58 -1.63
CA VAL A 145 -5.90 4.01 -1.39
C VAL A 145 -7.22 4.59 -0.95
N ALA A 146 -7.29 5.03 0.30
CA ALA A 146 -8.50 5.61 0.86
C ALA A 146 -8.75 7.04 0.35
N LEU A 147 -9.98 7.51 0.49
CA LEU A 147 -10.29 8.94 0.35
C LEU A 147 -9.53 9.76 1.40
N PRO A 148 -9.13 10.99 1.09
CA PRO A 148 -8.37 11.82 2.02
C PRO A 148 -9.11 12.10 3.32
N LEU A 149 -8.44 11.95 4.47
CA LEU A 149 -8.97 12.39 5.74
C LEU A 149 -9.04 13.93 5.77
N PRO A 150 -10.14 14.51 6.26
CA PRO A 150 -10.44 15.94 6.11
C PRO A 150 -9.54 16.87 6.90
N ASN A 151 -8.88 16.39 7.97
CA ASN A 151 -8.00 17.16 8.81
C ASN A 151 -7.12 16.27 9.69
N PHE A 152 -6.09 16.84 10.29
CA PHE A 152 -5.14 16.10 11.13
C PHE A 152 -5.77 15.51 12.41
N GLY A 153 -6.83 16.12 12.95
CA GLY A 153 -7.57 15.53 14.05
C GLY A 153 -8.26 14.21 13.68
N ALA A 154 -8.70 14.04 12.42
CA ALA A 154 -9.23 12.76 11.94
C ALA A 154 -8.11 11.71 11.85
N VAL A 155 -6.89 12.11 11.47
CA VAL A 155 -5.71 11.23 11.46
C VAL A 155 -5.41 10.74 12.89
N CYS A 156 -5.33 11.63 13.87
CA CYS A 156 -5.06 11.25 15.26
C CYS A 156 -6.12 10.29 15.82
N ARG A 157 -7.40 10.45 15.47
CA ARG A 157 -8.45 9.50 15.87
C ARG A 157 -8.27 8.10 15.29
N SER A 158 -7.62 7.96 14.14
CA SER A 158 -7.34 6.64 13.55
C SER A 158 -6.20 5.89 14.24
N PHE A 159 -5.40 6.53 15.08
CA PHE A 159 -4.24 5.92 15.71
C PHE A 159 -4.58 4.71 16.59
N ALA A 160 -5.77 4.66 17.15
CA ALA A 160 -6.25 3.52 17.96
C ALA A 160 -6.35 2.19 17.16
N GLN A 161 -6.28 2.21 15.83
CA GLN A 161 -6.33 1.04 14.97
C GLN A 161 -4.96 0.36 14.82
N TYR A 162 -3.87 1.02 15.23
CA TYR A 162 -2.50 0.58 15.02
C TYR A 162 -1.82 0.20 16.33
N ASP A 163 -0.93 -0.77 16.25
CA ASP A 163 -0.13 -1.20 17.40
C ASP A 163 1.06 -0.25 17.62
N LEU A 164 1.54 0.40 16.56
CA LEU A 164 2.56 1.45 16.61
C LEU A 164 2.31 2.51 15.55
N VAL A 165 2.32 3.78 15.97
CA VAL A 165 2.24 4.95 15.09
C VAL A 165 3.57 5.69 15.10
N LEU A 166 4.22 5.76 13.93
CA LEU A 166 5.49 6.45 13.70
C LEU A 166 5.21 7.84 13.09
N PHE A 167 5.35 8.87 13.89
CA PHE A 167 5.18 10.26 13.46
C PHE A 167 6.52 10.84 13.04
N CYS A 168 6.70 11.04 11.73
CA CYS A 168 7.96 11.55 11.17
C CYS A 168 8.03 13.06 11.27
N TYR A 169 8.91 13.57 12.12
CA TYR A 169 9.05 14.98 12.40
C TYR A 169 10.50 15.43 12.41
N GLU A 170 10.79 16.61 11.85
CA GLU A 170 12.17 17.12 11.70
C GLU A 170 12.87 17.45 13.01
N CYS A 171 12.13 17.65 14.08
CA CYS A 171 12.70 17.96 15.41
C CYS A 171 13.30 16.75 16.14
N GLY A 172 13.51 15.63 15.45
CA GLY A 172 14.09 14.41 16.02
C GLY A 172 13.04 13.50 16.63
N GLY A 173 13.49 12.49 17.38
CA GLY A 173 12.62 11.48 17.98
C GLY A 173 13.39 10.26 18.46
N ALA A 174 12.67 9.23 18.89
CA ALA A 174 13.25 7.97 19.30
C ALA A 174 13.88 7.20 18.09
N PRO A 175 14.89 6.36 18.32
CA PRO A 175 15.44 5.52 17.28
C PRO A 175 14.40 4.53 16.77
N LEU A 176 14.20 4.46 15.46
CA LEU A 176 13.22 3.58 14.82
C LEU A 176 13.43 2.10 15.23
N ARG A 177 14.67 1.64 15.25
CA ARG A 177 15.03 0.27 15.66
C ARG A 177 14.50 -0.07 17.06
N GLN A 178 14.61 0.85 18.01
CA GLN A 178 14.13 0.65 19.37
C GLN A 178 12.61 0.53 19.40
N LEU A 179 11.90 1.46 18.75
CA LEU A 179 10.45 1.46 18.69
C LEU A 179 9.88 0.17 18.08
N LEU A 180 10.52 -0.32 17.00
CA LEU A 180 10.10 -1.57 16.36
C LEU A 180 10.40 -2.80 17.25
N ALA A 181 11.51 -2.80 17.98
CA ALA A 181 11.84 -3.91 18.88
C ALA A 181 10.89 -4.01 20.08
N GLU A 182 10.32 -2.90 20.53
CA GLU A 182 9.37 -2.81 21.64
C GLU A 182 7.92 -3.07 21.20
N ALA A 183 7.61 -2.90 19.90
CA ALA A 183 6.27 -3.04 19.35
C ALA A 183 5.82 -4.51 19.36
N LYS A 184 4.56 -4.73 19.73
CA LYS A 184 3.94 -6.05 19.73
C LYS A 184 2.53 -5.95 19.16
N PRO A 185 2.09 -6.94 18.36
CA PRO A 185 0.71 -6.97 17.89
C PRO A 185 -0.25 -7.17 19.07
N THR A 186 -1.33 -6.42 19.09
CA THR A 186 -2.33 -6.44 20.17
C THR A 186 -3.11 -7.75 20.20
N ASP A 187 -3.32 -8.39 19.07
CA ASP A 187 -4.19 -9.56 18.88
C ASP A 187 -3.43 -10.85 18.48
N GLY A 188 -2.09 -10.81 18.50
CA GLY A 188 -1.24 -11.93 18.08
C GLY A 188 -1.21 -12.17 16.56
N GLN A 189 -1.80 -11.26 15.77
CA GLN A 189 -1.74 -11.25 14.31
C GLN A 189 -0.50 -10.49 13.79
N LYS A 190 -0.57 -9.96 12.57
CA LYS A 190 0.49 -9.08 12.04
C LYS A 190 0.55 -7.77 12.83
N LEU A 191 1.76 -7.28 13.09
CA LEU A 191 1.97 -5.97 13.68
C LEU A 191 1.45 -4.87 12.73
N ARG A 192 0.47 -4.10 13.18
CA ARG A 192 -0.16 -3.01 12.42
C ARG A 192 0.57 -1.71 12.71
N LEU A 193 1.22 -1.16 11.70
CA LEU A 193 2.04 0.03 11.78
C LEU A 193 1.42 1.17 10.98
N ALA A 194 1.38 2.37 11.54
CA ALA A 194 1.11 3.59 10.79
C ALA A 194 2.39 4.43 10.67
N ILE A 195 2.69 4.90 9.46
CA ILE A 195 3.75 5.87 9.18
C ILE A 195 3.09 7.18 8.79
N VAL A 196 3.26 8.22 9.60
CA VAL A 196 2.65 9.55 9.40
C VAL A 196 3.72 10.50 8.86
N THR A 197 3.53 11.03 7.66
CA THR A 197 4.43 12.01 7.03
C THR A 197 3.66 13.24 6.56
N GLY A 198 4.25 14.42 6.68
CA GLY A 198 3.65 15.68 6.24
C GLY A 198 3.71 15.91 4.73
N ALA A 199 2.89 16.85 4.25
CA ALA A 199 3.04 17.44 2.93
C ALA A 199 4.29 18.36 2.88
N GLU A 200 4.44 19.17 1.81
CA GLU A 200 5.60 20.05 1.62
C GLU A 200 5.83 21.05 2.77
N GLY A 201 4.78 21.46 3.45
CA GLY A 201 4.86 22.40 4.59
C GLY A 201 5.13 21.72 5.93
N GLY A 202 5.26 20.39 5.97
CA GLY A 202 5.41 19.64 7.22
C GLY A 202 4.20 19.76 8.14
N PHE A 203 4.46 19.77 9.44
CA PHE A 203 3.44 19.86 10.48
C PHE A 203 3.61 21.14 11.34
N ALA A 204 2.50 21.69 11.80
CA ALA A 204 2.51 22.71 12.83
C ALA A 204 2.89 22.11 14.21
N ALA A 205 3.42 22.92 15.11
CA ALA A 205 3.80 22.46 16.44
C ALA A 205 2.59 21.85 17.18
N GLU A 206 1.42 22.46 17.05
CA GLU A 206 0.16 22.00 17.65
C GLU A 206 -0.28 20.64 17.09
N GLU A 207 0.03 20.34 15.81
CA GLU A 207 -0.23 19.04 15.23
C GLU A 207 0.72 17.97 15.78
N ALA A 208 1.99 18.31 16.00
CA ALA A 208 2.94 17.42 16.65
C ALA A 208 2.55 17.08 18.09
N GLU A 209 2.09 18.09 18.86
CA GLU A 209 1.57 17.89 20.21
C GLU A 209 0.30 17.02 20.22
N MET A 210 -0.59 17.24 19.25
CA MET A 210 -1.80 16.43 19.08
C MET A 210 -1.45 14.97 18.77
N ALA A 211 -0.48 14.72 17.87
CA ALA A 211 -0.03 13.37 17.53
C ALA A 211 0.57 12.65 18.76
N ALA A 212 1.43 13.33 19.52
CA ALA A 212 2.03 12.79 20.74
C ALA A 212 0.97 12.45 21.79
N SER A 213 -0.01 13.35 21.99
CA SER A 213 -1.13 13.15 22.91
C SER A 213 -2.03 11.97 22.50
N ALA A 214 -2.13 11.70 21.19
CA ALA A 214 -2.86 10.55 20.66
C ALA A 214 -2.03 9.24 20.64
N GLY A 215 -0.80 9.24 21.20
CA GLY A 215 0.03 8.05 21.37
C GLY A 215 1.05 7.80 20.28
N ALA A 216 1.17 8.67 19.28
CA ALA A 216 2.19 8.52 18.25
C ALA A 216 3.62 8.68 18.83
N LYS A 217 4.56 7.94 18.26
CA LYS A 217 5.98 8.00 18.59
C LYS A 217 6.71 8.83 17.54
N THR A 218 7.31 9.93 17.96
CA THR A 218 8.09 10.79 17.06
C THR A 218 9.37 10.08 16.63
N VAL A 219 9.64 10.10 15.32
CA VAL A 219 10.81 9.51 14.69
C VAL A 219 11.52 10.55 13.84
N GLY A 220 12.82 10.71 14.05
CA GLY A 220 13.69 11.53 13.20
C GLY A 220 14.28 10.70 12.05
N LEU A 221 14.37 11.28 10.87
CA LEU A 221 14.90 10.63 9.67
C LEU A 221 16.34 11.07 9.34
N GLY A 222 17.11 11.38 10.37
CA GLY A 222 18.48 11.87 10.25
C GLY A 222 18.57 13.40 10.05
N PRO A 223 19.76 13.94 9.79
CA PRO A 223 20.00 15.39 9.82
C PRO A 223 19.56 16.13 8.54
N ARG A 224 19.10 15.42 7.53
CA ARG A 224 18.65 16.02 6.26
C ARG A 224 17.13 16.06 6.19
N ILE A 225 16.58 17.17 5.75
CA ILE A 225 15.16 17.30 5.47
C ILE A 225 14.85 16.53 4.17
N LEU A 226 13.99 15.53 4.27
CA LEU A 226 13.50 14.77 3.14
C LEU A 226 12.27 15.44 2.52
N ARG A 227 12.10 15.32 1.22
CA ARG A 227 10.87 15.76 0.54
C ARG A 227 9.69 14.89 0.95
N CYS A 228 8.47 15.44 0.84
CA CYS A 228 7.24 14.76 1.22
C CYS A 228 7.00 13.45 0.46
N GLU A 229 7.50 13.32 -0.76
CA GLU A 229 7.49 12.08 -1.54
C GLU A 229 8.62 11.11 -1.15
N THR A 230 9.69 11.58 -0.53
CA THR A 230 10.85 10.76 -0.12
C THR A 230 10.70 10.22 1.30
N ALA A 231 10.19 11.02 2.21
CA ALA A 231 10.11 10.67 3.63
C ALA A 231 9.32 9.37 3.90
N PRO A 232 8.10 9.17 3.36
CA PRO A 232 7.33 7.95 3.59
C PRO A 232 8.05 6.71 3.05
N LEU A 233 8.72 6.81 1.90
CA LEU A 233 9.44 5.69 1.29
C LEU A 233 10.70 5.32 2.08
N ALA A 234 11.44 6.32 2.57
CA ALA A 234 12.63 6.11 3.39
C ALA A 234 12.29 5.39 4.70
N VAL A 235 11.23 5.82 5.39
CA VAL A 235 10.79 5.15 6.63
C VAL A 235 10.24 3.77 6.35
N LEU A 236 9.43 3.61 5.32
CA LEU A 236 8.88 2.32 4.94
C LEU A 236 10.00 1.32 4.63
N SER A 237 10.99 1.70 3.82
CA SER A 237 12.16 0.86 3.55
C SER A 237 12.91 0.46 4.83
N ALA A 238 13.10 1.42 5.74
CA ALA A 238 13.76 1.14 7.02
C ALA A 238 12.92 0.19 7.89
N VAL A 239 11.60 0.36 7.95
CA VAL A 239 10.69 -0.56 8.64
C VAL A 239 10.80 -1.96 8.03
N MET A 240 10.67 -2.09 6.71
CA MET A 240 10.72 -3.38 6.02
C MET A 240 12.07 -4.10 6.24
N THR A 241 13.20 -3.38 6.19
CA THR A 241 14.52 -3.93 6.49
C THR A 241 14.62 -4.38 7.95
N LEU A 242 14.19 -3.54 8.90
CA LEU A 242 14.31 -3.84 10.34
C LEU A 242 13.35 -4.95 10.81
N THR A 243 12.34 -5.27 10.02
CA THR A 243 11.38 -6.36 10.27
C THR A 243 11.64 -7.59 9.40
N GLY A 244 12.77 -7.64 8.66
CA GLY A 244 13.17 -8.80 7.85
C GLY A 244 12.35 -9.00 6.57
N ASN A 245 11.76 -7.92 6.03
CA ASN A 245 10.94 -7.97 4.81
C ASN A 245 11.63 -7.44 3.55
N LEU A 246 12.89 -6.97 3.69
CA LEU A 246 13.77 -6.51 2.60
C LEU A 246 15.18 -7.09 2.77
N GLU A 247 15.28 -8.40 2.98
CA GLU A 247 16.55 -9.13 3.03
C GLU A 247 16.73 -10.04 1.81
#